data_7664d6eb788f829b394745045e2ff1d8
#
_entry.id   7664d6eb788f829b394745045e2ff1d8
#
_cell.length_a   1.000
_cell.length_b   1.000
_cell.length_c   1.000
_cell.angle_alpha   90.00
_cell.angle_beta   90.00
_cell.angle_gamma   90.00
#
_symmetry.space_group_name_H-M   'P 1'
#
loop_
_entity.id
_entity.type
_entity.pdbx_description
1 polymer ?
#
loop_
_entity_poly.entity_id
_entity_poly.type
_entity_poly.pdbx_seq_one_letter_code
_entity_poly.pdbx_strand_id
1 'polypeptide(L)'
;MERRAFCAIGGRAGMFTLAAGATRLDRLLAQEESEDPFEQRLAGVIQDYDAQGNHRTGTSVDDASAKWLANEVRQLGLEPSLEAFTLSRVDPQSCYLRVAGRRIGGVPIFDGGFTPAEGVHGRLGPVGGDADIGLIETSPFKLTEPGDEQRGSLGDARRSRHKAAVLLTRGGRPGLFLINASAFTKPFGPPMLQVSSVETEWLKEQAEARAEATLVANVKRSTARAFNVTAKVAGLDPKLAPLVLMAPRSGWWQCASEQGSRLVCWLEAMRVLAAGKPARDCHFVALSGHELGFLGMDAYVQRRQDLIRRAHAWIFYGSSIGAPQQRNLIHASDDALEQWTVAAMEKERLVVNAKTPRDAMARGEAGAVQRGGGRFVTVVCDSEVYHSVADRWPEAIDVALLARYARAFAKGSLELARPGV
;
A
#
# COMPACT_ATOMS: atom_id res chain seq x y z
N MET A 1 58.11 -37.19 -38.49
CA MET A 1 57.00 -36.85 -39.37
C MET A 1 55.73 -37.38 -38.74
N GLU A 2 55.11 -36.57 -37.90
CA GLU A 2 53.98 -36.98 -37.10
C GLU A 2 52.76 -36.15 -37.50
N ARG A 3 51.67 -36.84 -37.78
CA ARG A 3 50.37 -36.21 -38.00
C ARG A 3 49.52 -36.47 -36.74
N ARG A 4 49.12 -35.42 -36.11
CA ARG A 4 48.22 -35.37 -34.95
C ARG A 4 46.79 -35.71 -35.39
N ALA A 5 46.15 -36.68 -34.70
CA ALA A 5 44.75 -36.96 -34.77
C ALA A 5 43.95 -36.00 -33.85
N PHE A 6 42.91 -35.40 -34.39
CA PHE A 6 41.91 -34.62 -33.58
C PHE A 6 40.73 -35.54 -33.26
N CYS A 7 40.50 -35.81 -31.95
CA CYS A 7 39.26 -36.41 -31.49
C CYS A 7 38.19 -35.33 -31.35
N ALA A 8 37.08 -35.52 -32.09
CA ALA A 8 35.87 -34.73 -31.95
C ALA A 8 35.01 -35.31 -30.80
N ILE A 9 34.81 -34.54 -29.74
CA ILE A 9 33.82 -34.84 -28.69
C ILE A 9 32.54 -34.11 -29.05
N GLY A 10 31.50 -34.86 -29.39
CA GLY A 10 30.16 -34.34 -29.64
C GLY A 10 29.48 -33.94 -28.34
N GLY A 11 29.37 -32.64 -28.10
CA GLY A 11 28.55 -32.08 -27.04
C GLY A 11 27.10 -31.91 -27.54
N ARG A 12 26.16 -32.62 -26.92
CA ARG A 12 24.73 -32.36 -27.07
C ARG A 12 24.42 -30.96 -26.46
N ALA A 13 24.09 -30.01 -27.29
CA ALA A 13 23.51 -28.74 -26.88
C ALA A 13 22.09 -28.96 -26.40
N GLY A 14 21.89 -28.94 -25.09
CA GLY A 14 20.56 -28.82 -24.51
C GLY A 14 20.06 -27.41 -24.79
N MET A 15 19.01 -27.25 -25.58
CA MET A 15 18.26 -26.04 -25.72
C MET A 15 17.55 -25.73 -24.37
N PHE A 16 18.14 -24.90 -23.55
CA PHE A 16 17.41 -24.19 -22.54
C PHE A 16 16.63 -23.07 -23.20
N THR A 17 15.31 -23.23 -23.33
CA THR A 17 14.39 -22.16 -23.65
C THR A 17 14.38 -21.22 -22.43
N LEU A 18 15.20 -20.17 -22.47
CA LEU A 18 15.06 -19.01 -21.62
C LEU A 18 13.71 -18.36 -21.98
N ALA A 19 12.72 -18.51 -21.10
CA ALA A 19 11.57 -17.62 -21.10
C ALA A 19 12.13 -16.22 -20.84
N ALA A 20 12.27 -15.44 -21.91
CA ALA A 20 12.72 -14.06 -21.85
C ALA A 20 11.66 -13.26 -21.07
N GLY A 21 11.89 -13.04 -19.78
CA GLY A 21 11.24 -11.97 -19.06
C GLY A 21 11.63 -10.66 -19.77
N ALA A 22 10.64 -9.87 -20.18
CA ALA A 22 10.89 -8.59 -20.81
C ALA A 22 11.89 -7.78 -19.98
N THR A 23 12.90 -7.23 -20.60
CA THR A 23 13.89 -6.42 -19.93
C THR A 23 13.25 -5.12 -19.43
N ARG A 24 13.90 -4.42 -18.50
CA ARG A 24 13.44 -3.10 -18.03
C ARG A 24 13.23 -2.13 -19.20
N LEU A 25 14.12 -2.18 -20.18
CA LEU A 25 14.07 -1.31 -21.37
C LEU A 25 12.87 -1.69 -22.26
N ASP A 26 12.62 -3.00 -22.47
CA ASP A 26 11.47 -3.47 -23.27
C ASP A 26 10.13 -3.04 -22.65
N ARG A 27 10.03 -3.03 -21.30
CA ARG A 27 8.83 -2.56 -20.58
C ARG A 27 8.66 -1.04 -20.71
N LEU A 28 9.74 -0.27 -20.58
CA LEU A 28 9.72 1.18 -20.77
C LEU A 28 9.27 1.54 -22.19
N LEU A 29 9.86 0.90 -23.22
CA LEU A 29 9.51 1.11 -24.62
C LEU A 29 8.07 0.71 -24.90
N ALA A 30 7.59 -0.43 -24.38
CA ALA A 30 6.21 -0.87 -24.54
C ALA A 30 5.19 0.08 -23.88
N GLN A 31 5.57 0.79 -22.82
CA GLN A 31 4.73 1.80 -22.17
C GLN A 31 4.71 3.14 -22.92
N GLU A 32 5.82 3.51 -23.55
CA GLU A 32 5.91 4.72 -24.42
C GLU A 32 5.17 4.53 -25.75
N GLU A 33 4.98 3.27 -26.22
CA GLU A 33 4.38 2.92 -27.50
C GLU A 33 2.89 2.51 -27.41
N SER A 34 2.23 2.60 -26.23
CA SER A 34 0.80 2.29 -26.14
C SER A 34 -0.01 3.32 -26.97
N GLU A 35 -0.57 2.87 -28.08
CA GLU A 35 -1.46 3.67 -28.94
C GLU A 35 -2.88 3.78 -28.36
N ASP A 36 -3.23 3.02 -27.30
CA ASP A 36 -4.57 3.08 -26.69
C ASP A 36 -4.74 4.35 -25.84
N PRO A 37 -5.60 5.31 -26.28
CA PRO A 37 -5.82 6.55 -25.54
C PRO A 37 -6.34 6.32 -24.11
N PHE A 38 -6.95 5.17 -23.85
CA PHE A 38 -7.39 4.80 -22.51
C PHE A 38 -6.19 4.50 -21.62
N GLU A 39 -5.24 3.68 -22.08
CA GLU A 39 -4.04 3.36 -21.35
C GLU A 39 -3.15 4.58 -21.13
N GLN A 40 -2.98 5.43 -22.15
CA GLN A 40 -2.24 6.70 -22.03
C GLN A 40 -2.83 7.59 -20.93
N ARG A 41 -4.16 7.72 -20.85
CA ARG A 41 -4.82 8.50 -19.79
C ARG A 41 -4.55 7.92 -18.41
N LEU A 42 -4.62 6.60 -18.24
CA LEU A 42 -4.34 5.94 -16.97
C LEU A 42 -2.87 6.10 -16.55
N ALA A 43 -1.95 5.94 -17.50
CA ALA A 43 -0.52 6.16 -17.33
C ALA A 43 -0.24 7.62 -16.86
N GLY A 44 -0.87 8.61 -17.49
CA GLY A 44 -0.74 10.01 -17.11
C GLY A 44 -1.13 10.29 -15.66
N VAL A 45 -2.23 9.71 -15.19
CA VAL A 45 -2.67 9.85 -13.79
C VAL A 45 -1.62 9.28 -12.81
N ILE A 46 -1.05 8.10 -13.12
CA ILE A 46 0.00 7.50 -12.27
C ILE A 46 1.27 8.34 -12.29
N GLN A 47 1.69 8.79 -13.47
CA GLN A 47 2.88 9.61 -13.65
C GLN A 47 2.78 10.92 -12.88
N ASP A 48 1.65 11.61 -12.98
CA ASP A 48 1.38 12.85 -12.25
C ASP A 48 1.37 12.62 -10.73
N TYR A 49 0.79 11.49 -10.27
CA TYR A 49 0.79 11.13 -8.87
C TYR A 49 2.20 10.82 -8.37
N ASP A 50 2.96 9.95 -9.04
CA ASP A 50 4.34 9.58 -8.67
C ASP A 50 5.29 10.79 -8.63
N ALA A 51 5.12 11.72 -9.58
CA ALA A 51 5.95 12.93 -9.69
C ALA A 51 5.81 13.89 -8.50
N GLN A 52 4.74 13.80 -7.73
CA GLN A 52 4.50 14.68 -6.57
C GLN A 52 5.47 14.41 -5.41
N GLY A 53 6.02 13.20 -5.31
CA GLY A 53 6.94 12.81 -4.24
C GLY A 53 6.30 11.88 -3.18
N ASN A 54 6.83 11.88 -1.96
CA ASN A 54 6.38 10.98 -0.90
C ASN A 54 5.03 11.42 -0.32
N HIS A 55 4.01 10.58 -0.45
CA HIS A 55 2.62 10.89 -0.07
C HIS A 55 2.31 10.67 1.42
N ARG A 56 3.30 10.88 2.29
CA ARG A 56 3.13 10.70 3.73
C ARG A 56 2.13 11.70 4.32
N THR A 57 1.17 11.18 5.06
CA THR A 57 0.04 11.93 5.64
C THR A 57 0.46 13.19 6.38
N GLY A 58 -0.24 14.30 6.10
CA GLY A 58 -0.06 15.58 6.75
C GLY A 58 1.20 16.35 6.32
N THR A 59 1.91 15.90 5.28
CA THR A 59 3.01 16.65 4.66
C THR A 59 2.50 17.63 3.61
N SER A 60 3.38 18.51 3.12
CA SER A 60 3.05 19.40 2.00
C SER A 60 2.73 18.65 0.72
N VAL A 61 3.36 17.48 0.49
CA VAL A 61 3.07 16.61 -0.66
C VAL A 61 1.66 16.01 -0.52
N ASP A 62 1.28 15.54 0.67
CA ASP A 62 -0.07 15.03 0.92
C ASP A 62 -1.16 16.11 0.70
N ASP A 63 -0.89 17.36 1.12
CA ASP A 63 -1.79 18.49 0.87
C ASP A 63 -1.90 18.84 -0.64
N ALA A 64 -0.76 18.89 -1.34
CA ALA A 64 -0.72 19.11 -2.78
C ALA A 64 -1.43 17.99 -3.55
N SER A 65 -1.23 16.74 -3.16
CA SER A 65 -1.90 15.56 -3.72
C SER A 65 -3.42 15.63 -3.54
N ALA A 66 -3.91 16.08 -2.37
CA ALA A 66 -5.35 16.27 -2.17
C ALA A 66 -5.94 17.31 -3.12
N LYS A 67 -5.24 18.42 -3.33
CA LYS A 67 -5.67 19.50 -4.24
C LYS A 67 -5.62 19.04 -5.69
N TRP A 68 -4.56 18.32 -6.08
CA TRP A 68 -4.45 17.71 -7.40
C TRP A 68 -5.62 16.76 -7.67
N LEU A 69 -5.90 15.82 -6.76
CA LEU A 69 -6.99 14.88 -6.94
C LEU A 69 -8.36 15.58 -7.00
N ALA A 70 -8.56 16.65 -6.21
CA ALA A 70 -9.76 17.46 -6.30
C ALA A 70 -9.90 18.13 -7.68
N ASN A 71 -8.80 18.53 -8.31
CA ASN A 71 -8.83 19.06 -9.68
C ASN A 71 -9.18 17.97 -10.70
N GLU A 72 -8.64 16.75 -10.56
CA GLU A 72 -9.05 15.62 -11.41
C GLU A 72 -10.56 15.36 -11.33
N VAL A 73 -11.13 15.42 -10.11
CA VAL A 73 -12.58 15.29 -9.93
C VAL A 73 -13.35 16.42 -10.62
N ARG A 74 -12.87 17.67 -10.57
CA ARG A 74 -13.52 18.81 -11.29
C ARG A 74 -13.48 18.64 -12.80
N GLN A 75 -12.39 18.09 -13.35
CA GLN A 75 -12.30 17.78 -14.78
C GLN A 75 -13.35 16.77 -15.25
N LEU A 76 -13.88 15.94 -14.31
CA LEU A 76 -15.01 15.05 -14.58
C LEU A 76 -16.38 15.75 -14.47
N GLY A 77 -16.41 17.06 -14.23
CA GLY A 77 -17.66 17.84 -14.09
C GLY A 77 -18.33 17.66 -12.73
N LEU A 78 -17.61 17.18 -11.71
CA LEU A 78 -18.13 16.97 -10.37
C LEU A 78 -17.55 17.98 -9.38
N GLU A 79 -18.25 18.21 -8.26
CA GLU A 79 -17.78 19.08 -7.19
C GLU A 79 -17.10 18.27 -6.08
N PRO A 80 -15.78 18.40 -5.88
CA PRO A 80 -15.07 17.73 -4.81
C PRO A 80 -15.16 18.51 -3.49
N SER A 81 -15.04 17.82 -2.37
CA SER A 81 -14.86 18.42 -1.06
C SER A 81 -13.55 17.92 -0.41
N LEU A 82 -12.83 18.83 0.24
CA LEU A 82 -11.64 18.52 1.04
C LEU A 82 -12.02 18.45 2.52
N GLU A 83 -12.18 17.24 3.04
CA GLU A 83 -12.58 17.00 4.43
C GLU A 83 -11.37 16.91 5.34
N ALA A 84 -11.08 17.99 6.08
CA ALA A 84 -9.90 18.06 6.94
C ALA A 84 -10.04 17.18 8.20
N PHE A 85 -8.93 16.61 8.63
CA PHE A 85 -8.72 16.07 9.98
C PHE A 85 -7.34 16.47 10.49
N THR A 86 -7.13 16.37 11.81
CA THR A 86 -5.89 16.80 12.48
C THR A 86 -5.15 15.58 13.02
N LEU A 87 -3.82 15.61 12.95
CA LEU A 87 -2.95 14.59 13.50
C LEU A 87 -1.71 15.20 14.17
N SER A 88 -1.10 14.45 15.08
CA SER A 88 0.23 14.74 15.62
C SER A 88 1.29 14.13 14.71
N ARG A 89 1.66 14.85 13.63
CA ARG A 89 2.63 14.37 12.64
C ARG A 89 3.98 14.12 13.27
N VAL A 90 4.61 13.02 12.87
CA VAL A 90 5.95 12.62 13.27
C VAL A 90 6.92 12.89 12.12
N ASP A 91 7.91 13.75 12.35
CA ASP A 91 8.93 14.13 11.37
C ASP A 91 10.31 13.63 11.79
N PRO A 92 10.88 12.60 11.14
CA PRO A 92 12.23 12.13 11.42
C PRO A 92 13.26 13.24 11.27
N GLN A 93 14.15 13.41 12.27
CA GLN A 93 15.24 14.40 12.28
C GLN A 93 16.58 13.71 12.07
N SER A 94 16.87 12.69 12.90
CA SER A 94 18.07 11.90 12.83
C SER A 94 17.73 10.46 13.19
N CYS A 95 17.86 9.54 12.23
CA CYS A 95 17.46 8.15 12.40
C CYS A 95 18.52 7.22 11.80
N TYR A 96 19.25 6.51 12.68
CA TYR A 96 20.33 5.62 12.26
C TYR A 96 20.71 4.62 13.36
N LEU A 97 21.34 3.55 12.96
CA LEU A 97 22.10 2.65 13.80
C LEU A 97 23.60 2.88 13.57
N ARG A 98 24.37 3.05 14.64
CA ARG A 98 25.84 3.01 14.59
C ARG A 98 26.30 1.77 15.32
N VAL A 99 27.09 0.92 14.65
CA VAL A 99 27.65 -0.31 15.22
C VAL A 99 28.95 -0.64 14.50
N ALA A 100 29.97 -1.12 15.20
CA ALA A 100 31.30 -1.47 14.65
C ALA A 100 31.87 -0.40 13.68
N GLY A 101 31.76 0.88 14.04
CA GLY A 101 32.24 2.00 13.22
C GLY A 101 31.38 2.37 12.00
N ARG A 102 30.42 1.56 11.60
CA ARG A 102 29.48 1.86 10.51
C ARG A 102 28.25 2.63 11.00
N ARG A 103 27.72 3.51 10.14
CA ARG A 103 26.44 4.19 10.32
C ARG A 103 25.46 3.73 9.24
N ILE A 104 24.37 3.13 9.66
CA ILE A 104 23.30 2.61 8.80
C ILE A 104 22.07 3.48 9.00
N GLY A 105 21.59 4.10 7.92
CA GLY A 105 20.35 4.88 7.93
C GLY A 105 19.12 3.97 8.12
N GLY A 106 18.07 4.51 8.74
CA GLY A 106 16.82 3.81 8.91
C GLY A 106 15.64 4.76 9.05
N VAL A 107 14.44 4.21 9.17
CA VAL A 107 13.22 4.95 9.43
C VAL A 107 12.62 4.48 10.75
N PRO A 108 12.27 5.37 11.69
CA PRO A 108 11.67 4.94 12.96
C PRO A 108 10.31 4.30 12.69
N ILE A 109 9.85 3.39 13.57
CA ILE A 109 8.46 3.04 13.57
C ILE A 109 7.64 4.22 14.14
N PHE A 110 6.52 4.57 13.48
CA PHE A 110 5.82 5.83 13.80
C PHE A 110 4.84 5.71 14.97
N ASP A 111 4.61 4.50 15.43
CA ASP A 111 3.71 4.16 16.54
C ASP A 111 4.42 3.47 17.72
N GLY A 112 5.72 3.72 17.88
CA GLY A 112 6.54 3.31 19.00
C GLY A 112 7.10 4.47 19.80
N GLY A 113 8.07 4.19 20.70
CA GLY A 113 8.88 5.18 21.35
C GLY A 113 9.88 5.85 20.39
N PHE A 114 10.46 6.96 20.83
CA PHE A 114 11.54 7.67 20.13
C PHE A 114 12.70 7.94 21.08
N THR A 115 13.88 8.21 20.51
CA THR A 115 15.07 8.52 21.32
C THR A 115 15.29 10.04 21.39
N PRO A 116 16.01 10.53 22.41
CA PRO A 116 16.66 11.83 22.31
C PRO A 116 17.73 11.84 21.19
N ALA A 117 18.36 12.99 20.95
CA ALA A 117 19.32 13.14 19.84
C ALA A 117 20.58 12.28 19.99
N GLU A 118 21.03 12.02 21.22
CA GLU A 118 22.15 11.16 21.57
C GLU A 118 21.87 9.66 21.35
N GLY A 119 20.58 9.27 21.33
CA GLY A 119 20.16 7.90 21.09
C GLY A 119 20.17 6.99 22.32
N VAL A 120 20.05 5.71 22.09
CA VAL A 120 20.18 4.61 23.06
C VAL A 120 21.48 3.90 22.77
N HIS A 121 22.33 3.76 23.78
CA HIS A 121 23.62 3.08 23.75
C HIS A 121 23.55 1.73 24.45
N GLY A 122 24.27 0.74 23.96
CA GLY A 122 24.43 -0.56 24.58
C GLY A 122 24.73 -1.66 23.59
N ARG A 123 24.68 -2.90 24.06
CA ARG A 123 25.00 -4.08 23.24
C ARG A 123 23.86 -4.45 22.31
N LEU A 124 24.19 -4.79 21.07
CA LEU A 124 23.27 -5.37 20.10
C LEU A 124 23.14 -6.89 20.34
N GLY A 125 21.95 -7.44 20.20
CA GLY A 125 21.69 -8.87 20.30
C GLY A 125 20.29 -9.24 19.83
N PRO A 126 19.94 -10.53 19.74
CA PRO A 126 18.60 -10.93 19.27
C PRO A 126 17.50 -10.47 20.23
N VAL A 127 16.33 -10.14 19.69
CA VAL A 127 15.12 -9.86 20.51
C VAL A 127 14.78 -11.09 21.35
N GLY A 128 14.47 -10.87 22.63
CA GLY A 128 14.25 -11.92 23.62
C GLY A 128 15.49 -12.29 24.42
N GLY A 129 16.68 -11.82 24.04
CA GLY A 129 17.93 -11.93 24.81
C GLY A 129 18.07 -10.83 25.88
N ASP A 130 19.28 -10.73 26.43
CA ASP A 130 19.66 -9.81 27.50
C ASP A 130 20.37 -8.52 27.01
N ALA A 131 20.46 -8.30 25.69
CA ALA A 131 21.08 -7.13 25.09
C ALA A 131 20.26 -5.86 25.34
N ASP A 132 20.90 -4.68 25.30
CA ASP A 132 20.23 -3.38 25.43
C ASP A 132 19.41 -3.05 24.19
N ILE A 133 19.94 -3.39 23.00
CA ILE A 133 19.32 -3.13 21.69
C ILE A 133 18.99 -4.47 21.05
N GLY A 134 17.70 -4.72 20.82
CA GLY A 134 17.22 -5.95 20.19
C GLY A 134 17.31 -5.90 18.67
N LEU A 135 17.68 -7.01 18.02
CA LEU A 135 17.63 -7.19 16.57
C LEU A 135 16.62 -8.26 16.20
N ILE A 136 15.73 -7.97 15.24
CA ILE A 136 14.73 -8.94 14.77
C ILE A 136 14.36 -8.71 13.31
N GLU A 137 14.03 -9.78 12.59
CA GLU A 137 13.47 -9.69 11.24
C GLU A 137 11.94 -9.58 11.27
N THR A 138 11.38 -8.77 10.40
CA THR A 138 9.95 -8.63 10.23
C THR A 138 9.58 -8.30 8.77
N SER A 139 8.29 -8.33 8.44
CA SER A 139 7.84 -8.03 7.08
C SER A 139 6.52 -7.25 7.11
N PRO A 140 6.39 -6.15 6.35
CA PRO A 140 5.13 -5.43 6.21
C PRO A 140 4.00 -6.29 5.63
N PHE A 141 4.32 -7.30 4.81
CA PHE A 141 3.31 -8.20 4.22
C PHE A 141 2.57 -9.07 5.24
N LYS A 142 3.10 -9.21 6.45
CA LYS A 142 2.50 -9.97 7.55
C LYS A 142 1.74 -9.09 8.54
N LEU A 143 1.80 -7.77 8.37
CA LEU A 143 1.28 -6.76 9.29
C LEU A 143 0.24 -5.92 8.57
N THR A 144 -0.84 -6.55 8.12
CA THR A 144 -1.86 -5.95 7.26
C THR A 144 -3.22 -5.81 7.94
N GLU A 145 -3.37 -6.32 9.16
CA GLU A 145 -4.62 -6.31 9.91
C GLU A 145 -4.48 -5.56 11.24
N PRO A 146 -5.54 -4.91 11.73
CA PRO A 146 -5.53 -4.31 13.06
C PRO A 146 -5.18 -5.33 14.13
N GLY A 147 -4.24 -4.99 15.01
CA GLY A 147 -3.72 -5.88 16.05
C GLY A 147 -2.47 -6.68 15.64
N ASP A 148 -2.07 -6.66 14.37
CA ASP A 148 -0.83 -7.32 13.94
C ASP A 148 0.41 -6.68 14.57
N GLU A 149 0.33 -5.38 14.90
CA GLU A 149 1.38 -4.67 15.63
C GLU A 149 1.65 -5.25 17.02
N GLN A 150 0.74 -6.08 17.54
CA GLN A 150 0.89 -6.78 18.83
C GLN A 150 1.31 -8.24 18.68
N ARG A 151 1.41 -8.74 17.45
CA ARG A 151 1.68 -10.16 17.15
C ARG A 151 3.00 -10.36 16.42
N GLY A 152 3.47 -11.61 16.40
CA GLY A 152 4.67 -12.00 15.67
C GLY A 152 5.91 -11.22 16.09
N SER A 153 6.87 -11.13 15.21
CA SER A 153 8.17 -10.49 15.46
C SER A 153 8.07 -9.01 15.88
N LEU A 154 7.14 -8.25 15.34
CA LEU A 154 6.92 -6.87 15.77
C LEU A 154 6.35 -6.83 17.19
N GLY A 155 5.36 -7.67 17.49
CA GLY A 155 4.81 -7.79 18.85
C GLY A 155 5.86 -8.23 19.88
N ASP A 156 6.76 -9.12 19.51
CA ASP A 156 7.86 -9.56 20.37
C ASP A 156 8.84 -8.41 20.64
N ALA A 157 9.22 -7.64 19.62
CA ALA A 157 10.04 -6.44 19.79
C ALA A 157 9.37 -5.40 20.70
N ARG A 158 8.06 -5.15 20.52
CA ARG A 158 7.29 -4.18 21.32
C ARG A 158 7.17 -4.56 22.80
N ARG A 159 7.08 -5.87 23.12
CA ARG A 159 6.97 -6.38 24.50
C ARG A 159 8.32 -6.71 25.13
N SER A 160 9.39 -6.59 24.37
CA SER A 160 10.74 -6.90 24.85
C SER A 160 11.18 -5.95 25.97
N ARG A 161 12.19 -6.38 26.72
CA ARG A 161 12.83 -5.54 27.76
C ARG A 161 14.00 -4.70 27.21
N HIS A 162 14.22 -4.76 25.90
CA HIS A 162 15.25 -3.98 25.26
C HIS A 162 14.95 -2.47 25.38
N LYS A 163 15.99 -1.66 25.55
CA LYS A 163 15.87 -0.19 25.59
C LYS A 163 15.50 0.37 24.20
N ALA A 164 15.85 -0.34 23.13
CA ALA A 164 15.50 -0.05 21.74
C ALA A 164 15.55 -1.32 20.90
N ALA A 165 15.01 -1.30 19.67
CA ALA A 165 15.12 -2.43 18.74
C ALA A 165 15.38 -2.00 17.30
N VAL A 166 16.11 -2.84 16.58
CA VAL A 166 16.34 -2.77 15.13
C VAL A 166 15.42 -3.77 14.45
N LEU A 167 14.62 -3.30 13.52
CA LEU A 167 13.74 -4.13 12.70
C LEU A 167 14.34 -4.26 11.30
N LEU A 168 14.84 -5.43 10.95
CA LEU A 168 15.26 -5.78 9.60
C LEU A 168 14.01 -6.07 8.79
N THR A 169 13.58 -5.13 7.97
CA THR A 169 12.33 -5.26 7.23
C THR A 169 12.53 -5.97 5.90
N ARG A 170 11.86 -7.13 5.73
CA ARG A 170 11.91 -7.92 4.50
C ARG A 170 10.68 -7.71 3.65
N GLY A 171 10.89 -7.39 2.37
CA GLY A 171 9.87 -7.33 1.34
C GLY A 171 10.04 -8.42 0.28
N GLY A 172 9.46 -8.22 -0.88
CA GLY A 172 9.56 -9.13 -2.03
C GLY A 172 10.97 -9.19 -2.65
N ARG A 173 11.80 -8.18 -2.39
CA ARG A 173 13.20 -8.09 -2.83
C ARG A 173 14.06 -7.45 -1.73
N PRO A 174 15.42 -7.50 -1.82
CA PRO A 174 16.26 -6.80 -0.85
C PRO A 174 16.00 -5.28 -0.84
N GLY A 175 15.92 -4.68 0.36
CA GLY A 175 15.66 -3.23 0.50
C GLY A 175 15.07 -2.86 1.84
N LEU A 176 14.66 -1.59 1.95
CA LEU A 176 13.91 -1.05 3.10
C LEU A 176 12.42 -1.06 2.77
N PHE A 177 11.65 -1.75 3.59
CA PHE A 177 10.19 -1.87 3.49
C PHE A 177 9.55 -1.38 4.79
N LEU A 178 8.72 -0.35 4.72
CA LEU A 178 8.17 0.25 5.94
C LEU A 178 6.89 -0.46 6.40
N ILE A 179 6.75 -0.53 7.71
CA ILE A 179 5.57 -1.09 8.38
C ILE A 179 4.59 0.05 8.65
N ASN A 180 3.30 -0.17 8.41
CA ASN A 180 2.25 0.77 8.77
C ASN A 180 2.17 0.95 10.29
N ALA A 181 1.91 2.16 10.72
CA ALA A 181 1.78 2.53 12.11
C ALA A 181 0.33 2.37 12.59
N SER A 182 -0.12 1.12 12.72
CA SER A 182 -1.51 0.80 13.07
C SER A 182 -1.92 1.32 14.46
N ALA A 183 -0.96 1.46 15.38
CA ALA A 183 -1.17 2.01 16.72
C ALA A 183 -0.84 3.51 16.82
N PHE A 184 -0.85 4.26 15.72
CA PHE A 184 -0.39 5.66 15.67
C PHE A 184 -1.05 6.58 16.70
N THR A 185 -2.33 6.37 17.00
CA THR A 185 -3.08 7.16 18.01
C THR A 185 -2.81 6.74 19.45
N LYS A 186 -2.24 5.54 19.65
CA LYS A 186 -1.88 4.97 20.96
C LYS A 186 -0.53 4.25 20.85
N PRO A 187 0.56 4.98 20.58
CA PRO A 187 1.87 4.38 20.37
C PRO A 187 2.37 3.65 21.61
N PHE A 188 3.05 2.52 21.40
CA PHE A 188 3.60 1.71 22.49
C PHE A 188 4.86 0.95 22.06
N GLY A 189 5.62 0.48 23.08
CA GLY A 189 6.88 -0.22 22.88
C GLY A 189 8.09 0.72 22.88
N PRO A 190 9.30 0.14 22.88
CA PRO A 190 10.54 0.91 22.89
C PRO A 190 10.74 1.68 21.57
N PRO A 191 11.72 2.61 21.49
CA PRO A 191 12.19 3.14 20.22
C PRO A 191 12.61 2.01 19.28
N MET A 192 12.13 2.05 18.03
CA MET A 192 12.44 1.03 17.03
C MET A 192 12.83 1.68 15.71
N LEU A 193 13.86 1.13 15.07
CA LEU A 193 14.39 1.61 13.80
C LEU A 193 14.26 0.52 12.74
N GLN A 194 13.54 0.82 11.66
CA GLN A 194 13.41 -0.03 10.49
C GLN A 194 14.64 0.16 9.60
N VAL A 195 15.33 -0.92 9.31
CA VAL A 195 16.58 -0.96 8.54
C VAL A 195 16.43 -1.89 7.35
N SER A 196 17.12 -1.57 6.27
CA SER A 196 17.11 -2.37 5.04
C SER A 196 17.54 -3.81 5.29
N SER A 197 16.84 -4.77 4.67
CA SER A 197 17.21 -6.18 4.69
C SER A 197 18.54 -6.49 4.01
N VAL A 198 19.10 -5.56 3.26
CA VAL A 198 20.47 -5.67 2.71
C VAL A 198 21.52 -5.82 3.82
N GLU A 199 21.26 -5.26 5.00
CA GLU A 199 22.16 -5.30 6.15
C GLU A 199 21.99 -6.56 7.02
N THR A 200 21.12 -7.50 6.64
CA THR A 200 20.68 -8.61 7.50
C THR A 200 21.84 -9.47 8.00
N GLU A 201 22.66 -9.99 7.10
CA GLU A 201 23.69 -10.95 7.49
C GLU A 201 24.76 -10.28 8.35
N TRP A 202 25.22 -9.09 7.92
CA TRP A 202 26.21 -8.33 8.69
C TRP A 202 25.70 -7.93 10.08
N LEU A 203 24.44 -7.47 10.20
CA LEU A 203 23.87 -7.11 11.51
C LEU A 203 23.65 -8.30 12.42
N LYS A 204 23.37 -9.48 11.90
CA LYS A 204 23.31 -10.72 12.67
C LYS A 204 24.67 -11.08 13.25
N GLU A 205 25.74 -11.00 12.46
CA GLU A 205 27.12 -11.21 12.93
C GLU A 205 27.47 -10.23 14.07
N GLN A 206 27.09 -8.95 13.93
CA GLN A 206 27.33 -7.96 14.99
C GLN A 206 26.50 -8.25 16.26
N ALA A 207 25.27 -8.75 16.11
CA ALA A 207 24.42 -9.14 17.23
C ALA A 207 24.97 -10.38 17.97
N GLU A 208 25.47 -11.37 17.25
CA GLU A 208 26.14 -12.55 17.82
C GLU A 208 27.42 -12.17 18.56
N ALA A 209 28.21 -11.25 18.02
CA ALA A 209 29.39 -10.68 18.65
C ALA A 209 29.07 -9.73 19.82
N ARG A 210 27.78 -9.46 20.09
CA ARG A 210 27.31 -8.50 21.12
C ARG A 210 27.98 -7.12 21.00
N ALA A 211 28.15 -6.65 19.75
CA ALA A 211 28.84 -5.42 19.46
C ALA A 211 28.17 -4.21 20.13
N GLU A 212 28.99 -3.24 20.58
CA GLU A 212 28.48 -1.96 21.08
C GLU A 212 27.82 -1.18 19.94
N ALA A 213 26.63 -0.69 20.21
CA ALA A 213 25.80 0.00 19.23
C ALA A 213 25.14 1.26 19.81
N THR A 214 24.77 2.18 18.94
CA THR A 214 23.94 3.34 19.24
C THR A 214 22.79 3.39 18.25
N LEU A 215 21.57 3.34 18.76
CA LEU A 215 20.37 3.54 17.96
C LEU A 215 19.82 4.94 18.19
N VAL A 216 19.68 5.71 17.12
CA VAL A 216 19.04 7.03 17.12
C VAL A 216 17.76 6.96 16.30
N ALA A 217 16.64 7.27 16.92
CA ALA A 217 15.32 7.43 16.32
C ALA A 217 14.73 8.75 16.81
N ASN A 218 15.41 9.85 16.48
CA ASN A 218 15.05 11.19 16.92
C ASN A 218 14.06 11.81 15.94
N VAL A 219 12.95 12.32 16.46
CA VAL A 219 11.85 12.89 15.68
C VAL A 219 11.37 14.21 16.29
N LYS A 220 10.78 15.03 15.44
CA LYS A 220 9.96 16.18 15.86
C LYS A 220 8.49 15.83 15.70
N ARG A 221 7.66 16.17 16.70
CA ARG A 221 6.20 16.11 16.58
C ARG A 221 5.65 17.50 16.31
N SER A 222 4.67 17.59 15.41
CA SER A 222 3.98 18.83 15.09
C SER A 222 2.51 18.58 14.78
N THR A 223 1.64 19.50 15.15
CA THR A 223 0.25 19.45 14.70
C THR A 223 0.19 19.71 13.21
N ALA A 224 -0.46 18.84 12.49
CA ALA A 224 -0.66 18.94 11.05
C ALA A 224 -2.13 18.68 10.69
N ARG A 225 -2.51 19.13 9.50
CA ARG A 225 -3.81 18.83 8.90
C ARG A 225 -3.57 17.89 7.70
N ALA A 226 -4.50 16.98 7.48
CA ALA A 226 -4.59 16.18 6.30
C ALA A 226 -6.04 16.19 5.78
N PHE A 227 -6.27 15.74 4.55
CA PHE A 227 -7.58 15.84 3.91
C PHE A 227 -7.97 14.53 3.25
N ASN A 228 -9.21 14.10 3.47
CA ASN A 228 -9.87 13.20 2.53
C ASN A 228 -10.42 14.03 1.38
N VAL A 229 -10.39 13.46 0.17
CA VAL A 229 -11.06 14.04 -1.00
C VAL A 229 -12.35 13.28 -1.22
N THR A 230 -13.47 13.97 -1.19
CA THR A 230 -14.78 13.35 -1.40
C THR A 230 -15.51 13.96 -2.58
N ALA A 231 -16.34 13.15 -3.25
CA ALA A 231 -17.23 13.59 -4.29
C ALA A 231 -18.50 12.73 -4.31
N LYS A 232 -19.52 13.18 -5.01
CA LYS A 232 -20.79 12.45 -5.15
C LYS A 232 -21.24 12.47 -6.60
N VAL A 233 -21.56 11.30 -7.13
CA VAL A 233 -22.38 11.17 -8.34
C VAL A 233 -23.82 10.94 -7.88
N ALA A 234 -24.70 11.85 -8.22
CA ALA A 234 -26.11 11.77 -7.84
C ALA A 234 -26.82 10.64 -8.58
N GLY A 235 -27.57 9.85 -7.86
CA GLY A 235 -28.45 8.83 -8.41
C GLY A 235 -29.77 9.40 -8.89
N LEU A 236 -30.48 8.63 -9.72
CA LEU A 236 -31.83 8.96 -10.19
C LEU A 236 -32.87 8.83 -9.07
N ASP A 237 -32.64 7.94 -8.09
CA ASP A 237 -33.49 7.76 -6.90
C ASP A 237 -32.65 7.90 -5.62
N PRO A 238 -32.69 9.05 -4.96
CA PRO A 238 -31.93 9.29 -3.72
C PRO A 238 -32.44 8.50 -2.51
N LYS A 239 -33.56 7.78 -2.62
CA LYS A 239 -34.08 6.91 -1.56
C LYS A 239 -33.38 5.56 -1.53
N LEU A 240 -32.75 5.16 -2.63
CA LEU A 240 -31.98 3.92 -2.67
C LEU A 240 -30.73 4.03 -1.78
N ALA A 241 -30.38 2.95 -1.11
CA ALA A 241 -29.14 2.85 -0.33
C ALA A 241 -27.91 3.16 -1.24
N PRO A 242 -27.02 4.07 -0.85
CA PRO A 242 -25.93 4.52 -1.73
C PRO A 242 -24.82 3.47 -1.88
N LEU A 243 -24.04 3.56 -2.95
CA LEU A 243 -22.72 2.94 -3.04
C LEU A 243 -21.67 3.86 -2.43
N VAL A 244 -20.64 3.25 -1.82
CA VAL A 244 -19.43 3.98 -1.39
C VAL A 244 -18.21 3.35 -2.07
N LEU A 245 -17.46 4.17 -2.81
CA LEU A 245 -16.25 3.77 -3.52
C LEU A 245 -15.07 4.45 -2.85
N MET A 246 -14.18 3.66 -2.26
CA MET A 246 -13.09 4.22 -1.49
C MET A 246 -11.72 3.72 -1.94
N ALA A 247 -10.74 4.63 -1.90
CA ALA A 247 -9.34 4.36 -2.17
C ALA A 247 -8.47 5.14 -1.19
N PRO A 248 -7.44 4.54 -0.58
CA PRO A 248 -6.39 5.32 0.06
C PRO A 248 -5.61 6.14 -0.97
N ARG A 249 -5.07 7.29 -0.55
CA ARG A 249 -4.23 8.14 -1.38
C ARG A 249 -2.91 8.55 -0.73
N SER A 250 -2.71 8.23 0.55
CA SER A 250 -1.45 8.47 1.25
C SER A 250 -0.68 7.18 1.51
N GLY A 251 0.61 7.27 1.68
CA GLY A 251 1.50 6.15 1.94
C GLY A 251 2.91 6.62 2.27
N TRP A 252 3.84 5.68 2.43
CA TRP A 252 5.19 6.01 2.89
C TRP A 252 6.04 6.76 1.87
N TRP A 253 5.87 6.43 0.59
CA TRP A 253 6.72 6.86 -0.52
C TRP A 253 5.87 7.45 -1.65
N GLN A 254 6.35 7.38 -2.89
CA GLN A 254 5.59 7.76 -4.08
C GLN A 254 4.40 6.84 -4.32
N CYS A 255 4.52 5.55 -3.98
CA CYS A 255 3.42 4.59 -3.97
C CYS A 255 2.67 4.47 -5.30
N ALA A 256 3.41 4.40 -6.42
CA ALA A 256 2.84 4.35 -7.76
C ALA A 256 1.88 3.17 -7.93
N SER A 257 2.30 1.95 -7.55
CA SER A 257 1.44 0.77 -7.59
C SER A 257 0.52 0.66 -6.38
N GLU A 258 1.03 1.00 -5.19
CA GLU A 258 0.26 0.84 -3.96
C GLU A 258 -0.97 1.74 -3.92
N GLN A 259 -0.83 3.03 -4.24
CA GLN A 259 -1.90 4.02 -4.12
C GLN A 259 -2.31 4.61 -5.48
N GLY A 260 -1.36 4.94 -6.35
CA GLY A 260 -1.65 5.54 -7.65
C GLY A 260 -2.60 4.69 -8.49
N SER A 261 -2.39 3.37 -8.53
CA SER A 261 -3.26 2.45 -9.26
C SER A 261 -4.71 2.42 -8.73
N ARG A 262 -4.90 2.56 -7.41
CA ARG A 262 -6.23 2.65 -6.79
C ARG A 262 -6.95 3.92 -7.22
N LEU A 263 -6.23 5.05 -7.25
CA LEU A 263 -6.77 6.34 -7.66
C LEU A 263 -7.18 6.33 -9.14
N VAL A 264 -6.44 5.64 -9.99
CA VAL A 264 -6.84 5.39 -11.38
C VAL A 264 -8.17 4.66 -11.45
N CYS A 265 -8.31 3.53 -10.75
CA CYS A 265 -9.56 2.77 -10.72
C CYS A 265 -10.72 3.59 -10.15
N TRP A 266 -10.46 4.39 -9.11
CA TRP A 266 -11.41 5.26 -8.46
C TRP A 266 -11.91 6.39 -9.39
N LEU A 267 -10.99 7.07 -10.10
CA LEU A 267 -11.32 8.11 -11.08
C LEU A 267 -12.09 7.55 -12.29
N GLU A 268 -11.70 6.37 -12.78
CA GLU A 268 -12.37 5.77 -13.92
C GLU A 268 -13.78 5.26 -13.55
N ALA A 269 -13.96 4.70 -12.36
CA ALA A 269 -15.30 4.38 -11.87
C ALA A 269 -16.17 5.63 -11.73
N MET A 270 -15.60 6.74 -11.26
CA MET A 270 -16.29 8.03 -11.16
C MET A 270 -16.73 8.55 -12.53
N ARG A 271 -15.83 8.50 -13.53
CA ARG A 271 -16.12 8.89 -14.92
C ARG A 271 -17.29 8.09 -15.49
N VAL A 272 -17.25 6.76 -15.35
CA VAL A 272 -18.28 5.87 -15.91
C VAL A 272 -19.61 6.05 -15.20
N LEU A 273 -19.62 6.20 -13.88
CA LEU A 273 -20.84 6.45 -13.12
C LEU A 273 -21.45 7.82 -13.43
N ALA A 274 -20.64 8.87 -13.55
CA ALA A 274 -21.13 10.21 -13.91
C ALA A 274 -21.80 10.22 -15.30
N ALA A 275 -21.22 9.53 -16.27
CA ALA A 275 -21.78 9.41 -17.61
C ALA A 275 -22.99 8.45 -17.67
N GLY A 276 -22.99 7.40 -16.85
CA GLY A 276 -23.93 6.28 -16.91
C GLY A 276 -25.25 6.50 -16.17
N LYS A 277 -25.45 7.62 -15.46
CA LYS A 277 -26.65 7.95 -14.69
C LYS A 277 -27.08 6.81 -13.75
N PRO A 278 -26.35 6.55 -12.65
CA PRO A 278 -26.65 5.47 -11.72
C PRO A 278 -28.04 5.62 -11.08
N ALA A 279 -28.68 4.55 -10.69
CA ALA A 279 -29.97 4.64 -10.01
C ALA A 279 -29.82 5.18 -8.58
N ARG A 280 -28.77 4.78 -7.86
CA ARG A 280 -28.48 5.19 -6.48
C ARG A 280 -27.35 6.19 -6.41
N ASP A 281 -27.32 7.00 -5.37
CA ASP A 281 -26.19 7.87 -5.05
C ASP A 281 -24.89 7.07 -4.95
N CYS A 282 -23.81 7.58 -5.54
CA CYS A 282 -22.48 7.00 -5.44
C CYS A 282 -21.55 8.00 -4.72
N HIS A 283 -21.15 7.66 -3.49
CA HIS A 283 -20.22 8.44 -2.70
C HIS A 283 -18.80 7.98 -2.98
N PHE A 284 -17.94 8.90 -3.34
CA PHE A 284 -16.52 8.66 -3.57
C PHE A 284 -15.70 9.25 -2.46
N VAL A 285 -14.74 8.49 -1.93
CA VAL A 285 -13.80 8.99 -0.92
C VAL A 285 -12.40 8.48 -1.18
N ALA A 286 -11.45 9.39 -1.33
CA ALA A 286 -10.03 9.12 -1.36
C ALA A 286 -9.42 9.54 -0.01
N LEU A 287 -8.90 8.55 0.72
CA LEU A 287 -8.55 8.65 2.15
C LEU A 287 -7.06 8.96 2.34
N SER A 288 -6.72 9.92 3.21
CA SER A 288 -5.37 10.09 3.76
C SER A 288 -5.26 9.37 5.12
N GLY A 289 -4.05 9.11 5.59
CA GLY A 289 -3.82 8.44 6.88
C GLY A 289 -3.80 6.92 6.82
N HIS A 290 -3.68 6.34 5.62
CA HIS A 290 -3.62 4.89 5.42
C HIS A 290 -2.46 4.26 6.21
N GLU A 291 -1.25 4.78 6.06
CA GLU A 291 -0.04 4.29 6.71
C GLU A 291 0.02 4.58 8.22
N LEU A 292 -0.88 5.42 8.72
CA LEU A 292 -0.97 5.84 10.13
C LEU A 292 -2.22 5.29 10.84
N GLY A 293 -2.61 4.05 10.54
CA GLY A 293 -3.72 3.38 11.22
C GLY A 293 -5.10 3.85 10.74
N PHE A 294 -5.22 4.24 9.46
CA PHE A 294 -6.48 4.57 8.79
C PHE A 294 -7.17 5.84 9.32
N LEU A 295 -6.41 6.85 9.73
CA LEU A 295 -6.94 8.09 10.32
C LEU A 295 -8.03 8.77 9.48
N GLY A 296 -7.88 8.77 8.15
CA GLY A 296 -8.87 9.34 7.24
C GLY A 296 -10.17 8.57 7.22
N MET A 297 -10.13 7.23 7.31
CA MET A 297 -11.32 6.40 7.42
C MET A 297 -12.08 6.69 8.71
N ASP A 298 -11.38 6.74 9.84
CA ASP A 298 -11.98 7.08 11.13
C ASP A 298 -12.67 8.45 11.08
N ALA A 299 -11.99 9.47 10.53
CA ALA A 299 -12.56 10.81 10.37
C ALA A 299 -13.77 10.83 9.42
N TYR A 300 -13.75 10.04 8.34
CA TYR A 300 -14.84 9.95 7.38
C TYR A 300 -16.10 9.33 7.97
N VAL A 301 -15.96 8.19 8.65
CA VAL A 301 -17.09 7.47 9.26
C VAL A 301 -17.62 8.19 10.48
N GLN A 302 -16.77 8.86 11.25
CA GLN A 302 -17.21 9.67 12.39
C GLN A 302 -18.24 10.75 11.99
N ARG A 303 -18.10 11.33 10.80
CA ARG A 303 -19.05 12.30 10.25
C ARG A 303 -20.32 11.66 9.68
N ARG A 304 -20.32 10.34 9.47
CA ARG A 304 -21.37 9.58 8.77
C ARG A 304 -21.64 8.25 9.46
N GLN A 305 -21.99 8.31 10.76
CA GLN A 305 -22.03 7.16 11.66
C GLN A 305 -22.94 6.02 11.18
N ASP A 306 -24.04 6.34 10.48
CA ASP A 306 -24.99 5.36 9.94
C ASP A 306 -24.60 4.82 8.56
N LEU A 307 -23.68 5.49 7.83
CA LEU A 307 -23.37 5.17 6.45
C LEU A 307 -22.81 3.75 6.27
N ILE A 308 -22.05 3.25 7.24
CA ILE A 308 -21.47 1.90 7.15
C ILE A 308 -22.57 0.86 6.92
N ARG A 309 -23.64 0.91 7.69
CA ARG A 309 -24.75 -0.07 7.62
C ARG A 309 -25.78 0.29 6.56
N ARG A 310 -25.97 1.59 6.29
CA ARG A 310 -26.97 2.07 5.35
C ARG A 310 -26.53 1.93 3.90
N ALA A 311 -25.25 1.91 3.61
CA ALA A 311 -24.75 1.76 2.25
C ALA A 311 -25.15 0.40 1.66
N HIS A 312 -25.55 0.39 0.39
CA HIS A 312 -25.81 -0.83 -0.36
C HIS A 312 -24.57 -1.73 -0.41
N ALA A 313 -23.40 -1.13 -0.68
CA ALA A 313 -22.12 -1.77 -0.59
C ALA A 313 -21.00 -0.73 -0.50
N TRP A 314 -19.86 -1.15 0.05
CA TRP A 314 -18.59 -0.43 0.02
C TRP A 314 -17.65 -1.17 -0.92
N ILE A 315 -17.14 -0.47 -1.94
CA ILE A 315 -16.13 -0.98 -2.87
C ILE A 315 -14.80 -0.38 -2.46
N PHE A 316 -13.88 -1.24 -2.04
CA PHE A 316 -12.54 -0.83 -1.65
C PHE A 316 -11.51 -1.30 -2.70
N TYR A 317 -10.89 -0.35 -3.37
CA TYR A 317 -9.79 -0.63 -4.28
C TYR A 317 -8.55 -0.91 -3.45
N GLY A 318 -8.10 -2.17 -3.45
CA GLY A 318 -6.95 -2.63 -2.67
C GLY A 318 -5.61 -2.21 -3.29
N SER A 319 -4.50 -2.57 -2.62
CA SER A 319 -3.16 -2.18 -3.04
C SER A 319 -2.70 -2.84 -4.33
N SER A 320 -1.79 -2.18 -5.03
CA SER A 320 -0.95 -2.75 -6.09
C SER A 320 -1.71 -3.32 -7.28
N ILE A 321 -2.92 -2.78 -7.56
CA ILE A 321 -3.69 -3.13 -8.74
C ILE A 321 -2.90 -2.74 -9.99
N GLY A 322 -2.65 -3.71 -10.89
CA GLY A 322 -1.82 -3.48 -12.08
C GLY A 322 -0.31 -3.54 -11.82
N ALA A 323 0.15 -4.00 -10.64
CA ALA A 323 1.56 -4.30 -10.45
C ALA A 323 1.97 -5.49 -11.35
N PRO A 324 3.19 -5.50 -11.92
CA PRO A 324 3.67 -6.60 -12.73
C PRO A 324 3.67 -7.92 -11.94
N GLN A 325 3.25 -9.02 -12.59
CA GLN A 325 3.25 -10.38 -12.02
C GLN A 325 2.49 -10.53 -10.69
N GLN A 326 1.51 -9.65 -10.46
CA GLN A 326 0.70 -9.66 -9.25
C GLN A 326 -0.17 -10.92 -9.11
N ARG A 327 -0.46 -11.27 -7.87
CA ARG A 327 -1.58 -12.16 -7.51
C ARG A 327 -2.64 -11.32 -6.81
N ASN A 328 -3.90 -11.55 -7.14
CA ASN A 328 -5.01 -10.86 -6.51
C ASN A 328 -5.71 -11.73 -5.48
N LEU A 329 -6.30 -11.06 -4.50
CA LEU A 329 -7.08 -11.65 -3.42
C LEU A 329 -8.39 -10.88 -3.32
N ILE A 330 -9.52 -11.57 -3.48
CA ILE A 330 -10.85 -11.00 -3.28
C ILE A 330 -11.31 -11.28 -1.85
N HIS A 331 -11.87 -10.27 -1.19
CA HIS A 331 -12.60 -10.44 0.06
C HIS A 331 -13.93 -9.70 -0.04
N ALA A 332 -15.03 -10.42 0.12
CA ALA A 332 -16.39 -9.88 0.10
C ALA A 332 -17.17 -10.30 1.34
N SER A 333 -18.06 -9.43 1.80
CA SER A 333 -18.93 -9.69 2.96
C SER A 333 -20.00 -10.75 2.70
N ASP A 334 -20.35 -10.97 1.43
CA ASP A 334 -21.43 -11.87 1.03
C ASP A 334 -21.22 -12.45 -0.38
N ASP A 335 -22.00 -13.50 -0.71
CA ASP A 335 -21.92 -14.21 -1.99
C ASP A 335 -22.21 -13.32 -3.19
N ALA A 336 -23.18 -12.43 -3.08
CA ALA A 336 -23.61 -11.60 -4.19
C ALA A 336 -22.51 -10.64 -4.61
N LEU A 337 -21.83 -9.99 -3.65
CA LEU A 337 -20.68 -9.10 -3.92
C LEU A 337 -19.46 -9.88 -4.43
N GLU A 338 -19.23 -11.11 -3.91
CA GLU A 338 -18.14 -11.94 -4.40
C GLU A 338 -18.38 -12.34 -5.86
N GLN A 339 -19.57 -12.86 -6.18
CA GLN A 339 -19.93 -13.27 -7.54
C GLN A 339 -19.92 -12.10 -8.51
N TRP A 340 -20.43 -10.94 -8.10
CA TRP A 340 -20.37 -9.71 -8.87
C TRP A 340 -18.92 -9.35 -9.22
N THR A 341 -18.00 -9.39 -8.24
CA THR A 341 -16.60 -9.04 -8.44
C THR A 341 -15.92 -10.01 -9.41
N VAL A 342 -16.13 -11.32 -9.20
CA VAL A 342 -15.58 -12.36 -10.08
C VAL A 342 -16.07 -12.15 -11.52
N ALA A 343 -17.37 -11.97 -11.72
CA ALA A 343 -17.97 -11.76 -13.03
C ALA A 343 -17.44 -10.48 -13.71
N ALA A 344 -17.27 -9.39 -12.95
CA ALA A 344 -16.68 -8.15 -13.49
C ALA A 344 -15.23 -8.35 -13.93
N MET A 345 -14.44 -9.10 -13.16
CA MET A 345 -13.05 -9.41 -13.48
C MET A 345 -12.95 -10.35 -14.70
N GLU A 346 -13.77 -11.38 -14.79
CA GLU A 346 -13.79 -12.34 -15.89
C GLU A 346 -14.15 -11.69 -17.23
N LYS A 347 -15.08 -10.73 -17.26
CA LYS A 347 -15.43 -9.94 -18.47
C LYS A 347 -14.19 -9.23 -19.07
N GLU A 348 -13.25 -8.83 -18.23
CA GLU A 348 -11.99 -8.21 -18.65
C GLU A 348 -10.82 -9.23 -18.68
N ARG A 349 -11.11 -10.53 -18.65
CA ARG A 349 -10.14 -11.65 -18.69
C ARG A 349 -9.11 -11.61 -17.54
N LEU A 350 -9.49 -11.07 -16.40
CA LEU A 350 -8.68 -11.10 -15.18
C LEU A 350 -8.89 -12.42 -14.46
N VAL A 351 -7.80 -13.05 -14.04
CA VAL A 351 -7.84 -14.31 -13.28
C VAL A 351 -8.00 -13.97 -11.81
N VAL A 352 -8.90 -14.65 -11.11
CA VAL A 352 -9.00 -14.60 -9.64
C VAL A 352 -8.04 -15.63 -9.06
N ASN A 353 -7.01 -15.18 -8.34
CA ASN A 353 -5.97 -16.07 -7.79
C ASN A 353 -6.39 -16.68 -6.45
N ALA A 354 -7.05 -15.91 -5.59
CA ALA A 354 -7.50 -16.40 -4.29
C ALA A 354 -8.70 -15.60 -3.77
N LYS A 355 -9.42 -16.21 -2.81
CA LYS A 355 -10.51 -15.60 -2.06
C LYS A 355 -10.22 -15.69 -0.58
N THR A 356 -10.48 -14.62 0.16
CA THR A 356 -10.37 -14.60 1.62
C THR A 356 -11.65 -15.19 2.22
N PRO A 357 -11.59 -16.06 3.24
CA PRO A 357 -12.74 -16.47 4.01
C PRO A 357 -13.50 -15.26 4.57
N ARG A 358 -14.84 -15.31 4.56
CA ARG A 358 -15.68 -14.17 4.96
C ARG A 358 -15.55 -13.76 6.41
N ASP A 359 -15.27 -14.72 7.28
CA ASP A 359 -15.05 -14.56 8.71
C ASP A 359 -13.65 -14.03 9.04
N ALA A 360 -12.71 -14.06 8.09
CA ALA A 360 -11.42 -13.45 8.25
C ALA A 360 -11.56 -11.91 8.36
N MET A 361 -10.66 -11.27 9.10
CA MET A 361 -10.63 -9.81 9.18
C MET A 361 -10.29 -9.20 7.82
N ALA A 362 -11.12 -8.25 7.38
CA ALA A 362 -10.88 -7.54 6.13
C ALA A 362 -9.67 -6.60 6.26
N ARG A 363 -8.83 -6.59 5.23
CA ARG A 363 -7.61 -5.79 5.19
C ARG A 363 -7.89 -4.32 4.93
N GLY A 364 -7.01 -3.47 5.45
CA GLY A 364 -7.08 -2.03 5.26
C GLY A 364 -8.36 -1.41 5.82
N GLU A 365 -8.82 -0.36 5.21
CA GLU A 365 -10.03 0.39 5.61
C GLU A 365 -11.31 -0.43 5.52
N ALA A 366 -11.36 -1.48 4.69
CA ALA A 366 -12.48 -2.41 4.64
C ALA A 366 -12.74 -3.09 6.00
N GLY A 367 -11.71 -3.24 6.84
CA GLY A 367 -11.85 -3.73 8.21
C GLY A 367 -12.77 -2.87 9.08
N ALA A 368 -12.77 -1.55 8.89
CA ALA A 368 -13.68 -0.65 9.60
C ALA A 368 -15.14 -0.89 9.16
N VAL A 369 -15.37 -1.12 7.87
CA VAL A 369 -16.70 -1.44 7.34
C VAL A 369 -17.20 -2.77 7.88
N GLN A 370 -16.35 -3.80 7.88
CA GLN A 370 -16.68 -5.12 8.42
C GLN A 370 -17.05 -5.06 9.90
N ARG A 371 -16.20 -4.41 10.72
CA ARG A 371 -16.50 -4.24 12.16
C ARG A 371 -17.79 -3.47 12.42
N GLY A 372 -18.12 -2.53 11.54
CA GLY A 372 -19.38 -1.78 11.60
C GLY A 372 -20.60 -2.52 11.09
N GLY A 373 -20.45 -3.75 10.57
CA GLY A 373 -21.54 -4.57 10.02
C GLY A 373 -22.02 -4.09 8.65
N GLY A 374 -21.15 -3.41 7.88
CA GLY A 374 -21.43 -2.98 6.51
C GLY A 374 -21.11 -4.06 5.47
N ARG A 375 -21.78 -3.98 4.32
CA ARG A 375 -21.49 -4.82 3.15
C ARG A 375 -20.30 -4.26 2.40
N PHE A 376 -19.33 -5.10 2.07
CA PHE A 376 -18.12 -4.65 1.39
C PHE A 376 -17.56 -5.67 0.41
N VAL A 377 -16.77 -5.18 -0.51
CA VAL A 377 -15.85 -6.00 -1.31
C VAL A 377 -14.52 -5.25 -1.48
N THR A 378 -13.44 -6.00 -1.45
CA THR A 378 -12.10 -5.50 -1.75
C THR A 378 -11.36 -6.48 -2.65
N VAL A 379 -10.55 -5.94 -3.56
CA VAL A 379 -9.57 -6.68 -4.36
C VAL A 379 -8.20 -6.10 -4.04
N VAL A 380 -7.36 -6.91 -3.41
CA VAL A 380 -5.98 -6.55 -3.05
C VAL A 380 -5.03 -7.33 -3.94
N CYS A 381 -4.01 -6.69 -4.46
CA CYS A 381 -2.97 -7.34 -5.23
C CYS A 381 -1.64 -7.27 -4.48
N ASP A 382 -0.78 -8.26 -4.65
CA ASP A 382 0.56 -8.24 -4.11
C ASP A 382 1.53 -7.49 -5.07
N SER A 383 2.63 -7.03 -4.52
CA SER A 383 3.74 -6.42 -5.27
C SER A 383 5.03 -6.64 -4.51
N GLU A 384 6.10 -7.00 -5.20
CA GLU A 384 7.43 -7.17 -4.59
C GLU A 384 8.03 -5.86 -4.07
N VAL A 385 7.48 -4.71 -4.50
CA VAL A 385 7.92 -3.36 -4.11
C VAL A 385 6.98 -2.67 -3.11
N TYR A 386 5.94 -3.37 -2.62
CA TYR A 386 4.98 -2.83 -1.66
C TYR A 386 5.67 -2.23 -0.43
N HIS A 387 5.34 -0.99 -0.07
CA HIS A 387 5.93 -0.20 1.01
C HIS A 387 7.44 0.13 0.84
N SER A 388 7.95 0.06 -0.38
CA SER A 388 9.35 0.35 -0.72
C SER A 388 9.49 1.64 -1.53
N VAL A 389 10.66 2.30 -1.43
CA VAL A 389 11.05 3.43 -2.30
C VAL A 389 11.08 3.07 -3.79
N ALA A 390 11.04 1.79 -4.10
CA ALA A 390 11.06 1.29 -5.47
C ALA A 390 9.65 1.14 -6.07
N ASP A 391 8.60 1.44 -5.31
CA ASP A 391 7.24 1.53 -5.83
C ASP A 391 7.06 2.85 -6.61
N ARG A 392 7.60 2.86 -7.83
CA ARG A 392 7.75 4.02 -8.70
C ARG A 392 7.22 3.76 -10.10
N TRP A 393 6.71 4.80 -10.73
CA TRP A 393 6.48 4.85 -12.16
C TRP A 393 7.82 4.85 -12.92
N PRO A 394 7.96 4.16 -14.07
CA PRO A 394 6.97 3.24 -14.66
C PRO A 394 7.10 1.77 -14.18
N GLU A 395 8.17 1.38 -13.50
CA GLU A 395 8.56 -0.01 -13.26
C GLU A 395 7.58 -0.80 -12.38
N ALA A 396 6.85 -0.11 -11.50
CA ALA A 396 5.91 -0.74 -10.57
C ALA A 396 4.52 -0.99 -11.18
N ILE A 397 4.28 -0.60 -12.45
CA ILE A 397 2.96 -0.66 -13.09
C ILE A 397 3.05 -1.36 -14.46
N ASP A 398 2.13 -2.29 -14.69
CA ASP A 398 1.73 -2.78 -16.00
C ASP A 398 0.43 -2.06 -16.39
N VAL A 399 0.53 -1.09 -17.31
CA VAL A 399 -0.59 -0.22 -17.68
C VAL A 399 -1.71 -1.01 -18.36
N ALA A 400 -1.39 -1.98 -19.20
CA ALA A 400 -2.39 -2.81 -19.88
C ALA A 400 -3.18 -3.67 -18.88
N LEU A 401 -2.50 -4.22 -17.87
CA LEU A 401 -3.15 -4.93 -16.79
C LEU A 401 -4.01 -4.00 -15.93
N LEU A 402 -3.49 -2.82 -15.56
CA LEU A 402 -4.25 -1.80 -14.82
C LEU A 402 -5.51 -1.37 -15.59
N ALA A 403 -5.42 -1.19 -16.90
CA ALA A 403 -6.54 -0.83 -17.76
C ALA A 403 -7.68 -1.87 -17.70
N ARG A 404 -7.34 -3.15 -17.64
CA ARG A 404 -8.33 -4.23 -17.49
C ARG A 404 -9.04 -4.15 -16.14
N TYR A 405 -8.31 -3.92 -15.04
CA TYR A 405 -8.92 -3.70 -13.71
C TYR A 405 -9.79 -2.44 -13.68
N ALA A 406 -9.31 -1.34 -14.22
CA ALA A 406 -10.05 -0.08 -14.26
C ALA A 406 -11.39 -0.26 -15.00
N ARG A 407 -11.39 -0.96 -16.15
CA ARG A 407 -12.61 -1.30 -16.89
C ARG A 407 -13.53 -2.23 -16.09
N ALA A 408 -12.99 -3.27 -15.46
CA ALA A 408 -13.77 -4.21 -14.65
C ALA A 408 -14.51 -3.49 -13.51
N PHE A 409 -13.78 -2.69 -12.74
CA PHE A 409 -14.34 -1.96 -11.61
C PHE A 409 -15.32 -0.85 -12.04
N ALA A 410 -15.00 -0.10 -13.09
CA ALA A 410 -15.86 0.98 -13.54
C ALA A 410 -17.21 0.49 -14.08
N LYS A 411 -17.19 -0.49 -14.99
CA LYS A 411 -18.40 -1.11 -15.53
C LYS A 411 -19.18 -1.87 -14.47
N GLY A 412 -18.48 -2.64 -13.63
CA GLY A 412 -19.09 -3.37 -12.53
C GLY A 412 -19.78 -2.43 -11.53
N SER A 413 -19.14 -1.32 -11.14
CA SER A 413 -19.74 -0.33 -10.25
C SER A 413 -21.03 0.27 -10.81
N LEU A 414 -21.07 0.52 -12.13
CA LEU A 414 -22.29 1.00 -12.79
C LEU A 414 -23.41 -0.05 -12.78
N GLU A 415 -23.06 -1.34 -12.97
CA GLU A 415 -24.02 -2.45 -12.84
C GLU A 415 -24.57 -2.52 -11.40
N LEU A 416 -23.71 -2.48 -10.39
CA LEU A 416 -24.09 -2.52 -8.97
C LEU A 416 -24.93 -1.29 -8.54
N ALA A 417 -24.79 -0.18 -9.27
CA ALA A 417 -25.56 1.03 -9.01
C ALA A 417 -27.00 0.98 -9.58
N ARG A 418 -27.39 -0.07 -10.31
CA ARG A 418 -28.74 -0.27 -10.83
C ARG A 418 -29.70 -0.75 -9.74
N PRO A 419 -31.04 -0.60 -9.95
CA PRO A 419 -32.04 -1.18 -9.06
C PRO A 419 -32.02 -2.72 -9.19
N GLY A 420 -32.25 -3.40 -8.09
CA GLY A 420 -32.44 -4.87 -8.08
C GLY A 420 -31.14 -5.71 -8.18
N VAL A 421 -29.98 -5.08 -8.09
CA VAL A 421 -28.69 -5.77 -8.00
C VAL A 421 -28.20 -5.76 -6.56
#